data_88de70cf3b6de2ffcd9b75f3e1d1c357
#
_entry.id   88de70cf3b6de2ffcd9b75f3e1d1c357
#
_cell.length_a   1.000
_cell.length_b   1.000
_cell.length_c   1.000
_cell.angle_alpha   90.00
_cell.angle_beta   90.00
_cell.angle_gamma   90.00
#
_symmetry.space_group_name_H-M   'P 1'
#
loop_
_entity.id
_entity.type
_entity.pdbx_description
1 polymer ?
#
loop_
_entity_poly.entity_id
_entity_poly.type
_entity_poly.pdbx_seq_one_letter_code
_entity_poly.pdbx_strand_id
1 'polypeptide(L)'
;MPHEYPWTMAFYHVESMAPSMRQLARTLLLRKKTHKIKSNKDINQQQEVLDSNDPAPTHNFTFRDTDHFKSLIERLPPEITFVNISLDEENVLWMTRCHSSIEPVIIRLSKLERDDPMLAKMSEILESSDLSVRKSMNIPQESDEKNENGESKILDNEIERDKEHLHIKLPEKKSTEQDLQKAKAFWGERKRLDEQLKVFIGDLQHKWLGAAAPLLLPPAVDLQDNERVVTRLMGLGVFSIPTLTLLLQLYHYISENEWIRLSKLLRDNETQSNRDIAHTTMSRIAQIIKQGSIKSSRKCYTLLVVPPQLSHLPWECLPIFEQSPYVMRLPSFHIFEYLCTLEQEIKELPKMVNGRKSFYVLNPSGDLSNTQKRITDFVGQFNWPGLVGEVPTRDQIRLALTESELFLYIGHGSGGRYWRSTVRETYCNAVSILMGCSSIKIYDEGPGFDGRSSLYEYLIARCPCVVGCLWMVTDGEIDSFQHNTGQETQNNIKTESIKLFTEAIVKARLSCKLPYLTGASVVAYGLPVAAAMDALLKLNV
;
A
#
# COMPACT_ATOMS: atom_id res chain seq x y z
N MET A 1 8.45 -30.45 5.11
CA MET A 1 9.57 -29.57 5.49
C MET A 1 9.12 -28.22 6.08
N PRO A 2 8.10 -27.48 5.59
CA PRO A 2 7.66 -26.22 6.28
C PRO A 2 7.14 -26.42 7.71
N HIS A 3 6.76 -27.64 8.08
CA HIS A 3 6.11 -27.97 9.34
C HIS A 3 7.05 -28.18 10.51
N GLU A 4 8.32 -28.51 10.23
CA GLU A 4 9.29 -28.78 11.28
C GLU A 4 9.89 -27.48 11.85
N TYR A 5 9.95 -26.42 11.01
CA TYR A 5 10.61 -25.16 11.38
C TYR A 5 9.87 -23.92 10.82
N PRO A 6 8.62 -23.65 11.26
CA PRO A 6 7.83 -22.56 10.67
C PRO A 6 8.48 -21.18 10.84
N TRP A 7 9.13 -20.93 11.96
CA TRP A 7 9.85 -19.68 12.20
C TRP A 7 11.05 -19.49 11.28
N THR A 8 11.83 -20.56 11.06
CA THR A 8 12.99 -20.52 10.16
C THR A 8 12.57 -20.27 8.70
N MET A 9 11.51 -20.95 8.25
CA MET A 9 10.99 -20.72 6.91
C MET A 9 10.42 -19.31 6.74
N ALA A 10 9.65 -18.84 7.72
CA ALA A 10 9.13 -17.47 7.72
C ALA A 10 10.26 -16.44 7.69
N PHE A 11 11.31 -16.63 8.50
CA PHE A 11 12.50 -15.80 8.50
C PHE A 11 13.12 -15.69 7.10
N TYR A 12 13.39 -16.80 6.41
CA TYR A 12 13.97 -16.75 5.06
C TYR A 12 13.06 -16.08 4.04
N HIS A 13 11.75 -16.35 4.06
CA HIS A 13 10.81 -15.69 3.16
C HIS A 13 10.76 -14.17 3.38
N VAL A 14 10.81 -13.72 4.63
CA VAL A 14 10.76 -12.29 4.95
C VAL A 14 12.10 -11.61 4.72
N GLU A 15 13.22 -12.28 5.07
CA GLU A 15 14.57 -11.77 4.85
C GLU A 15 14.91 -11.61 3.37
N SER A 16 14.32 -12.43 2.48
CA SER A 16 14.52 -12.33 1.03
C SER A 16 13.93 -11.08 0.39
N MET A 17 13.04 -10.35 1.10
CA MET A 17 12.31 -9.23 0.51
C MET A 17 13.12 -7.94 0.45
N ALA A 18 13.03 -7.26 -0.68
CA ALA A 18 13.56 -5.92 -0.96
C ALA A 18 15.06 -5.73 -0.63
N PRO A 19 15.99 -6.63 -1.03
CA PRO A 19 17.41 -6.53 -0.69
C PRO A 19 18.08 -5.27 -1.27
N SER A 20 17.78 -4.90 -2.52
CA SER A 20 18.35 -3.72 -3.16
C SER A 20 17.86 -2.42 -2.50
N MET A 21 16.58 -2.35 -2.17
CA MET A 21 15.98 -1.21 -1.46
C MET A 21 16.58 -1.07 -0.06
N ARG A 22 16.78 -2.17 0.68
CA ARG A 22 17.44 -2.19 1.99
C ARG A 22 18.88 -1.69 1.90
N GLN A 23 19.61 -2.10 0.87
CA GLN A 23 20.97 -1.61 0.61
C GLN A 23 20.99 -0.12 0.26
N LEU A 24 20.02 0.37 -0.53
CA LEU A 24 19.84 1.80 -0.79
C LEU A 24 19.59 2.56 0.50
N ALA A 25 18.73 2.05 1.39
CA ALA A 25 18.44 2.66 2.68
C ALA A 25 19.71 2.81 3.53
N ARG A 26 20.50 1.76 3.68
CA ARG A 26 21.80 1.81 4.38
C ARG A 26 22.72 2.88 3.79
N THR A 27 22.83 2.93 2.47
CA THR A 27 23.69 3.88 1.77
C THR A 27 23.26 5.33 2.02
N LEU A 28 21.97 5.62 1.92
CA LEU A 28 21.43 6.98 2.13
C LEU A 28 21.58 7.42 3.60
N LEU A 29 21.35 6.53 4.55
CA LEU A 29 21.54 6.84 5.98
C LEU A 29 23.02 7.11 6.32
N LEU A 30 23.94 6.34 5.76
CA LEU A 30 25.38 6.59 5.93
C LEU A 30 25.78 7.96 5.36
N ARG A 31 25.25 8.33 4.18
CA ARG A 31 25.49 9.66 3.60
C ARG A 31 24.95 10.78 4.47
N LYS A 32 23.72 10.68 4.99
CA LYS A 32 23.16 11.65 5.93
C LYS A 32 24.07 11.86 7.15
N LYS A 33 24.56 10.76 7.74
CA LYS A 33 25.50 10.81 8.88
C LYS A 33 26.81 11.53 8.53
N THR A 34 27.39 11.21 7.35
CA THR A 34 28.65 11.83 6.91
C THR A 34 28.50 13.33 6.68
N HIS A 35 27.37 13.78 6.13
CA HIS A 35 27.09 15.20 5.94
C HIS A 35 26.92 15.95 7.28
N LYS A 36 26.20 15.37 8.25
CA LYS A 36 26.09 15.94 9.61
C LYS A 36 27.47 16.11 10.28
N ILE A 37 28.34 15.11 10.19
CA ILE A 37 29.68 15.16 10.77
C ILE A 37 30.54 16.27 10.13
N LYS A 38 30.43 16.49 8.82
CA LYS A 38 31.14 17.56 8.12
C LYS A 38 30.63 18.95 8.51
N SER A 39 29.31 19.14 8.55
CA SER A 39 28.71 20.42 8.94
C SER A 39 29.00 20.79 10.41
N ASN A 40 29.06 19.80 11.31
CA ASN A 40 29.39 20.06 12.73
C ASN A 40 30.87 20.31 12.98
N LYS A 41 31.78 19.91 12.07
CA LYS A 41 33.20 20.28 12.17
C LYS A 41 33.47 21.74 11.80
N ASP A 42 32.58 22.35 11.02
CA ASP A 42 32.66 23.75 10.60
C ASP A 42 32.00 24.73 11.60
N ILE A 43 31.25 24.23 12.60
CA ILE A 43 30.56 24.99 13.63
C ILE A 43 31.07 24.52 15.00
N ASN A 44 31.91 25.36 15.62
CA ASN A 44 32.56 25.15 16.91
C ASN A 44 31.72 24.53 18.04
N GLN A 45 32.18 23.41 18.58
CA GLN A 45 32.34 22.93 19.99
C GLN A 45 31.28 23.23 21.09
N GLN A 46 30.11 23.77 20.89
CA GLN A 46 29.22 24.08 22.04
C GLN A 46 27.79 23.48 21.98
N GLN A 47 27.44 22.58 21.08
CA GLN A 47 26.08 22.08 20.99
C GLN A 47 26.00 20.54 20.82
N GLU A 48 26.86 19.80 21.53
CA GLU A 48 26.87 18.32 21.51
C GLU A 48 25.79 17.66 22.39
N VAL A 49 24.93 18.40 23.08
CA VAL A 49 24.05 17.82 24.11
C VAL A 49 22.59 17.64 23.69
N LEU A 50 22.16 18.10 22.52
CA LEU A 50 20.71 18.17 22.20
C LEU A 50 20.21 17.20 21.11
N ASP A 51 21.04 16.41 20.47
CA ASP A 51 20.64 15.47 19.40
C ASP A 51 20.79 13.99 19.78
N SER A 52 20.64 13.63 21.06
CA SER A 52 20.64 12.23 21.52
C SER A 52 19.40 11.42 21.10
N ASN A 53 18.45 12.04 20.42
CA ASN A 53 17.22 11.42 19.92
C ASN A 53 17.22 11.10 18.43
N ASP A 54 18.38 11.00 17.76
CA ASP A 54 18.46 10.49 16.37
C ASP A 54 18.61 8.95 16.40
N PRO A 55 17.51 8.19 16.37
CA PRO A 55 17.55 6.73 16.56
C PRO A 55 18.04 5.97 15.30
N ALA A 56 18.35 6.69 14.22
CA ALA A 56 18.59 6.11 12.91
C ALA A 56 20.04 5.75 12.50
N PRO A 57 21.12 5.94 13.33
CA PRO A 57 22.47 5.76 12.80
C PRO A 57 22.90 4.30 12.59
N THR A 58 22.16 3.30 13.05
CA THR A 58 22.65 1.91 13.11
C THR A 58 21.67 0.85 12.63
N HIS A 59 20.54 1.21 11.98
CA HIS A 59 19.61 0.20 11.47
C HIS A 59 20.25 -0.57 10.31
N ASN A 60 20.45 -1.88 10.49
CA ASN A 60 21.14 -2.72 9.51
C ASN A 60 20.22 -3.25 8.39
N PHE A 61 18.91 -3.10 8.52
CA PHE A 61 17.91 -3.65 7.58
C PHE A 61 18.11 -5.15 7.31
N THR A 62 18.54 -5.89 8.32
CA THR A 62 18.68 -7.35 8.32
C THR A 62 18.34 -7.86 9.71
N PHE A 63 17.68 -9.00 9.80
CA PHE A 63 17.49 -9.68 11.08
C PHE A 63 18.81 -10.35 11.49
N ARG A 64 19.10 -10.37 12.78
CA ARG A 64 20.31 -11.05 13.29
C ARG A 64 20.22 -12.56 13.08
N ASP A 65 19.08 -13.13 13.41
CA ASP A 65 18.76 -14.55 13.37
C ASP A 65 17.24 -14.77 13.45
N THR A 66 16.82 -16.01 13.44
CA THR A 66 15.40 -16.42 13.56
C THR A 66 14.78 -15.99 14.89
N ASP A 67 15.54 -16.02 15.99
CA ASP A 67 15.02 -15.63 17.31
C ASP A 67 14.78 -14.13 17.40
N HIS A 68 15.64 -13.33 16.78
CA HIS A 68 15.41 -11.89 16.66
C HIS A 68 14.14 -11.61 15.85
N PHE A 69 13.97 -12.25 14.69
CA PHE A 69 12.75 -12.11 13.86
C PHE A 69 11.50 -12.52 14.65
N LYS A 70 11.56 -13.67 15.34
CA LYS A 70 10.47 -14.15 16.19
C LYS A 70 10.10 -13.12 17.25
N SER A 71 11.09 -12.58 17.96
CA SER A 71 10.86 -11.57 19.01
C SER A 71 10.23 -10.28 18.48
N LEU A 72 10.48 -9.90 17.21
CA LEU A 72 9.83 -8.77 16.56
C LEU A 72 8.36 -9.05 16.24
N ILE A 73 8.05 -10.23 15.73
CA ILE A 73 6.67 -10.65 15.44
C ILE A 73 5.84 -10.76 16.73
N GLU A 74 6.40 -11.35 17.79
CA GLU A 74 5.72 -11.52 19.09
C GLU A 74 5.41 -10.18 19.78
N ARG A 75 6.14 -9.11 19.44
CA ARG A 75 5.88 -7.74 19.95
C ARG A 75 4.85 -6.97 19.14
N LEU A 76 4.40 -7.48 17.99
CA LEU A 76 3.35 -6.81 17.23
C LEU A 76 2.06 -6.74 18.04
N PRO A 77 1.33 -5.60 17.98
CA PRO A 77 -0.01 -5.51 18.53
C PRO A 77 -0.91 -6.64 17.98
N PRO A 78 -1.80 -7.19 18.81
CA PRO A 78 -2.70 -8.26 18.38
C PRO A 78 -3.68 -7.84 17.28
N GLU A 79 -3.81 -6.56 17.02
CA GLU A 79 -4.57 -5.98 15.92
C GLU A 79 -3.83 -6.06 14.57
N ILE A 80 -2.53 -6.38 14.56
CA ILE A 80 -1.71 -6.39 13.35
C ILE A 80 -1.41 -7.81 12.89
N THR A 81 -1.75 -8.10 11.66
CA THR A 81 -1.30 -9.29 10.94
C THR A 81 -0.31 -8.88 9.85
N PHE A 82 0.84 -9.52 9.83
CA PHE A 82 1.84 -9.36 8.78
C PHE A 82 1.70 -10.50 7.78
N VAL A 83 1.54 -10.16 6.51
CA VAL A 83 1.47 -11.14 5.41
C VAL A 83 2.52 -10.81 4.37
N ASN A 84 3.39 -11.77 4.10
CA ASN A 84 4.40 -11.68 3.06
C ASN A 84 4.06 -12.63 1.91
N ILE A 85 3.96 -12.08 0.70
CA ILE A 85 3.89 -12.85 -0.54
C ILE A 85 5.27 -12.79 -1.18
N SER A 86 5.87 -13.93 -1.46
CA SER A 86 7.19 -14.04 -2.07
C SER A 86 7.16 -14.95 -3.29
N LEU A 87 8.13 -14.77 -4.18
CA LEU A 87 8.40 -15.63 -5.33
C LEU A 87 9.73 -16.35 -5.07
N ASP A 88 9.76 -17.66 -5.28
CA ASP A 88 10.99 -18.42 -5.29
C ASP A 88 11.66 -18.44 -6.69
N GLU A 89 12.83 -19.07 -6.79
CA GLU A 89 13.58 -19.18 -8.05
C GLU A 89 12.83 -19.93 -9.16
N GLU A 90 11.84 -20.75 -8.80
CA GLU A 90 10.98 -21.47 -9.73
C GLU A 90 9.71 -20.70 -10.10
N ASN A 91 9.58 -19.44 -9.69
CA ASN A 91 8.38 -18.60 -9.81
C ASN A 91 7.16 -19.17 -9.09
N VAL A 92 7.36 -19.89 -7.99
CA VAL A 92 6.27 -20.32 -7.13
C VAL A 92 5.94 -19.20 -6.14
N LEU A 93 4.67 -18.86 -6.05
CA LEU A 93 4.15 -17.95 -5.04
C LEU A 93 4.05 -18.67 -3.70
N TRP A 94 4.58 -18.02 -2.68
CA TRP A 94 4.46 -18.41 -1.29
C TRP A 94 3.76 -17.31 -0.50
N MET A 95 2.91 -17.71 0.43
CA MET A 95 2.32 -16.79 1.41
C MET A 95 2.82 -17.18 2.79
N THR A 96 3.38 -16.20 3.49
CA THR A 96 3.79 -16.33 4.89
C THR A 96 2.98 -15.36 5.73
N ARG A 97 2.15 -15.89 6.62
CA ARG A 97 1.34 -15.12 7.55
C ARG A 97 1.97 -15.19 8.94
N CYS A 98 2.25 -14.04 9.54
CA CYS A 98 2.77 -13.90 10.90
C CYS A 98 1.81 -13.07 11.75
N HIS A 99 1.63 -13.50 13.00
CA HIS A 99 0.82 -12.81 14.00
C HIS A 99 1.37 -13.10 15.40
N SER A 100 1.28 -12.15 16.32
CA SER A 100 1.85 -12.27 17.67
C SER A 100 1.30 -13.43 18.50
N SER A 101 0.10 -13.91 18.21
CA SER A 101 -0.58 -14.95 19.00
C SER A 101 -0.43 -16.38 18.46
N ILE A 102 0.17 -16.57 17.29
CA ILE A 102 0.29 -17.89 16.64
C ILE A 102 1.62 -18.02 15.90
N GLU A 103 2.07 -19.28 15.72
CA GLU A 103 3.21 -19.57 14.86
C GLU A 103 2.95 -19.17 13.41
N PRO A 104 3.99 -18.81 12.65
CA PRO A 104 3.86 -18.48 11.24
C PRO A 104 3.19 -19.59 10.44
N VAL A 105 2.27 -19.19 9.56
CA VAL A 105 1.62 -20.09 8.59
C VAL A 105 2.19 -19.83 7.22
N ILE A 106 2.75 -20.86 6.60
CA ILE A 106 3.40 -20.78 5.30
C ILE A 106 2.67 -21.68 4.33
N ILE A 107 2.15 -21.11 3.25
CA ILE A 107 1.39 -21.83 2.24
C ILE A 107 2.04 -21.64 0.87
N ARG A 108 2.23 -22.77 0.18
CA ARG A 108 2.55 -22.76 -1.23
C ARG A 108 1.30 -22.44 -2.03
N LEU A 109 1.37 -21.40 -2.83
CA LEU A 109 0.30 -20.97 -3.74
C LEU A 109 0.56 -21.49 -5.16
N SER A 110 0.08 -20.77 -6.15
CA SER A 110 0.26 -21.08 -7.55
C SER A 110 1.71 -20.90 -8.01
N LYS A 111 2.13 -21.72 -8.98
CA LYS A 111 3.35 -21.44 -9.75
C LYS A 111 2.99 -20.51 -10.90
N LEU A 112 3.72 -19.39 -11.01
CA LEU A 112 3.57 -18.47 -12.12
C LEU A 112 4.34 -18.98 -13.33
N GLU A 113 3.72 -18.97 -14.50
CA GLU A 113 4.41 -19.23 -15.75
C GLU A 113 5.32 -18.03 -16.11
N ARG A 114 6.33 -18.25 -16.96
CA ARG A 114 7.24 -17.18 -17.39
C ARG A 114 6.49 -16.02 -18.05
N ASP A 115 5.44 -16.37 -18.84
CA ASP A 115 4.51 -15.43 -19.46
C ASP A 115 3.11 -15.66 -18.88
N ASP A 116 2.97 -15.44 -17.55
CA ASP A 116 1.74 -15.73 -16.83
C ASP A 116 0.56 -14.96 -17.44
N PRO A 117 -0.53 -15.66 -17.83
CA PRO A 117 -1.67 -15.04 -18.52
C PRO A 117 -2.35 -13.94 -17.68
N MET A 118 -2.26 -14.02 -16.36
CA MET A 118 -2.82 -13.01 -15.47
C MET A 118 -1.98 -11.73 -15.51
N LEU A 119 -0.65 -11.84 -15.48
CA LEU A 119 0.23 -10.67 -15.60
C LEU A 119 0.14 -10.03 -16.98
N ALA A 120 0.09 -10.84 -18.04
CA ALA A 120 -0.11 -10.35 -19.41
C ALA A 120 -1.45 -9.60 -19.54
N LYS A 121 -2.55 -10.14 -18.97
CA LYS A 121 -3.86 -9.48 -18.99
C LYS A 121 -3.87 -8.15 -18.24
N MET A 122 -3.18 -8.06 -17.09
CA MET A 122 -3.03 -6.79 -16.36
C MET A 122 -2.29 -5.76 -17.17
N SER A 123 -1.17 -6.15 -17.80
CA SER A 123 -0.40 -5.27 -18.69
C SER A 123 -1.24 -4.77 -19.85
N GLU A 124 -1.99 -5.65 -20.53
CA GLU A 124 -2.91 -5.29 -21.62
C GLU A 124 -3.97 -4.26 -21.18
N ILE A 125 -4.58 -4.43 -20.01
CA ILE A 125 -5.57 -3.49 -19.47
C ILE A 125 -4.91 -2.12 -19.23
N LEU A 126 -3.73 -2.08 -18.60
CA LEU A 126 -3.02 -0.83 -18.31
C LEU A 126 -2.54 -0.13 -19.58
N GLU A 127 -1.96 -0.87 -20.53
CA GLU A 127 -1.54 -0.33 -21.84
C GLU A 127 -2.72 0.24 -22.62
N SER A 128 -3.86 -0.49 -22.64
CA SER A 128 -5.09 0.00 -23.28
C SER A 128 -5.63 1.27 -22.60
N SER A 129 -5.52 1.33 -21.27
CA SER A 129 -5.86 2.52 -20.50
C SER A 129 -4.98 3.70 -20.88
N ASP A 130 -3.66 3.52 -20.92
CA ASP A 130 -2.69 4.56 -21.27
C ASP A 130 -2.89 5.04 -22.71
N LEU A 131 -3.12 4.12 -23.65
CA LEU A 131 -3.45 4.44 -25.05
C LEU A 131 -4.75 5.25 -25.17
N SER A 132 -5.77 4.93 -24.38
CA SER A 132 -7.03 5.67 -24.39
C SER A 132 -6.84 7.12 -23.95
N VAL A 133 -6.01 7.35 -22.94
CA VAL A 133 -5.63 8.67 -22.43
C VAL A 133 -4.83 9.44 -23.49
N ARG A 134 -3.76 8.85 -24.04
CA ARG A 134 -2.92 9.47 -25.09
C ARG A 134 -3.73 9.87 -26.32
N LYS A 135 -4.65 9.00 -26.80
CA LYS A 135 -5.53 9.31 -27.92
C LYS A 135 -6.46 10.49 -27.63
N SER A 136 -6.97 10.61 -26.42
CA SER A 136 -7.82 11.73 -26.03
C SER A 136 -7.05 13.06 -25.99
N MET A 137 -5.75 12.97 -25.76
CA MET A 137 -4.82 14.09 -25.64
C MET A 137 -4.13 14.47 -26.96
N ASN A 138 -4.36 13.73 -28.07
CA ASN A 138 -3.67 13.86 -29.35
C ASN A 138 -2.12 13.77 -29.24
N ILE A 139 -1.60 12.97 -28.33
CA ILE A 139 -0.17 12.73 -28.17
C ILE A 139 0.27 11.68 -29.21
N PRO A 140 1.32 11.93 -30.03
CA PRO A 140 1.82 10.97 -31.00
C PRO A 140 2.30 9.67 -30.35
N GLN A 141 2.16 8.54 -31.05
CA GLN A 141 2.83 7.29 -30.66
C GLN A 141 4.33 7.45 -30.97
N GLU A 142 5.18 7.34 -29.95
CA GLU A 142 6.61 7.10 -30.19
C GLU A 142 6.78 5.73 -30.81
N SER A 143 7.39 5.68 -31.99
CA SER A 143 7.93 4.45 -32.55
C SER A 143 9.10 3.99 -31.67
N ASP A 144 9.11 2.71 -31.29
CA ASP A 144 10.22 2.05 -30.58
C ASP A 144 11.50 2.10 -31.41
N GLU A 145 12.21 3.21 -31.42
CA GLU A 145 13.60 3.25 -31.88
C GLU A 145 14.51 2.74 -30.76
N LYS A 146 14.81 1.45 -30.84
CA LYS A 146 15.91 0.83 -30.11
C LYS A 146 17.22 1.42 -30.60
N ASN A 147 17.80 2.35 -29.86
CA ASN A 147 19.18 2.76 -30.06
C ASN A 147 20.12 1.86 -29.23
N GLU A 148 21.03 1.22 -29.96
CA GLU A 148 22.06 0.27 -29.49
C GLU A 148 23.19 0.90 -28.68
N ASN A 149 22.98 1.80 -27.77
CA ASN A 149 24.03 2.28 -26.88
C ASN A 149 23.53 2.36 -25.45
N GLY A 150 23.86 1.33 -24.68
CA GLY A 150 23.47 1.13 -23.28
C GLY A 150 24.24 2.01 -22.29
N GLU A 151 23.95 3.30 -22.23
CA GLU A 151 24.33 4.13 -21.08
C GLU A 151 23.20 5.10 -20.71
N SER A 152 22.72 4.94 -19.47
CA SER A 152 22.10 5.95 -18.60
C SER A 152 21.11 7.00 -19.18
N LYS A 153 20.28 6.68 -20.18
CA LYS A 153 19.21 7.59 -20.66
C LYS A 153 17.88 7.47 -19.93
N ILE A 154 17.76 6.57 -18.95
CA ILE A 154 16.50 6.33 -18.23
C ILE A 154 16.12 7.53 -17.34
N LEU A 155 17.08 8.29 -16.85
CA LEU A 155 16.83 9.49 -16.03
C LEU A 155 16.28 10.66 -16.85
N ASP A 156 16.77 10.78 -18.10
CA ASP A 156 16.34 11.84 -19.02
C ASP A 156 14.97 11.53 -19.64
N ASN A 157 14.62 10.26 -19.82
CA ASN A 157 13.32 9.84 -20.34
C ASN A 157 12.16 10.05 -19.34
N GLU A 158 12.37 10.01 -18.01
CA GLU A 158 11.36 10.46 -17.04
C GLU A 158 11.13 11.98 -17.17
N ILE A 159 12.17 12.74 -17.40
CA ILE A 159 12.12 14.20 -17.60
C ILE A 159 11.44 14.54 -18.93
N GLU A 160 11.65 13.74 -19.98
CA GLU A 160 11.02 13.93 -21.29
C GLU A 160 9.56 13.43 -21.31
N ARG A 161 9.26 12.28 -20.72
CA ARG A 161 7.88 11.78 -20.57
C ARG A 161 7.02 12.76 -19.77
N ASP A 162 7.56 13.38 -18.74
CA ASP A 162 6.87 14.43 -17.99
C ASP A 162 6.71 15.74 -18.78
N LYS A 163 7.58 16.01 -19.79
CA LYS A 163 7.43 17.17 -20.68
C LYS A 163 6.35 17.01 -21.75
N GLU A 164 6.09 15.78 -22.21
CA GLU A 164 5.07 15.50 -23.22
C GLU A 164 3.64 15.62 -22.69
N HIS A 165 3.44 15.62 -21.37
CA HIS A 165 2.16 15.93 -20.77
C HIS A 165 1.79 17.43 -20.76
N LEU A 166 2.65 18.27 -21.37
CA LEU A 166 2.49 19.72 -21.46
C LEU A 166 1.57 20.10 -22.64
N HIS A 167 0.46 20.70 -22.33
CA HIS A 167 -0.49 21.43 -23.18
C HIS A 167 -1.74 20.67 -23.68
N ILE A 168 -2.75 20.66 -22.81
CA ILE A 168 -4.13 20.67 -23.33
C ILE A 168 -4.78 21.98 -22.92
N LYS A 169 -4.76 22.96 -23.80
CA LYS A 169 -5.78 24.01 -23.82
C LYS A 169 -7.04 23.39 -24.40
N LEU A 170 -7.95 22.98 -23.54
CA LEU A 170 -9.34 22.78 -23.97
C LEU A 170 -9.85 24.15 -24.43
N PRO A 171 -10.28 24.30 -25.69
CA PRO A 171 -10.86 25.55 -26.15
C PRO A 171 -12.17 25.79 -25.41
N GLU A 172 -12.36 27.01 -24.91
CA GLU A 172 -13.65 27.56 -24.51
C GLU A 172 -14.54 27.77 -25.75
N LYS A 173 -14.87 26.67 -26.44
CA LYS A 173 -15.82 26.70 -27.56
C LYS A 173 -16.95 25.74 -27.29
N LYS A 174 -18.19 26.13 -27.63
CA LYS A 174 -19.36 25.25 -27.64
C LYS A 174 -18.97 23.90 -28.24
N SER A 175 -19.06 22.84 -27.45
CA SER A 175 -18.70 21.47 -27.83
C SER A 175 -19.47 21.10 -29.12
N THR A 176 -18.75 20.69 -30.14
CA THR A 176 -19.33 20.19 -31.37
C THR A 176 -19.94 18.81 -31.15
N GLU A 177 -20.88 18.39 -32.01
CA GLU A 177 -21.43 17.02 -31.96
C GLU A 177 -20.36 15.95 -32.07
N GLN A 178 -19.25 16.23 -32.80
CA GLN A 178 -18.07 15.38 -32.90
C GLN A 178 -17.31 15.27 -31.57
N ASP A 179 -17.19 16.35 -30.80
CA ASP A 179 -16.53 16.36 -29.51
C ASP A 179 -17.33 15.54 -28.48
N LEU A 180 -18.65 15.63 -28.52
CA LEU A 180 -19.55 14.81 -27.71
C LEU A 180 -19.46 13.31 -28.05
N GLN A 181 -19.35 12.96 -29.34
CA GLN A 181 -19.17 11.58 -29.78
C GLN A 181 -17.80 11.03 -29.34
N LYS A 182 -16.72 11.83 -29.46
CA LYS A 182 -15.38 11.45 -28.97
C LYS A 182 -15.37 11.24 -27.46
N ALA A 183 -15.97 12.15 -26.70
CA ALA A 183 -16.09 12.03 -25.25
C ALA A 183 -16.90 10.78 -24.84
N LYS A 184 -18.00 10.49 -25.55
CA LYS A 184 -18.80 9.27 -25.30
C LYS A 184 -18.01 7.99 -25.59
N ALA A 185 -17.25 7.96 -26.68
CA ALA A 185 -16.40 6.84 -27.03
C ALA A 185 -15.29 6.63 -25.98
N PHE A 186 -14.60 7.71 -25.56
CA PHE A 186 -13.59 7.69 -24.51
C PHE A 186 -14.13 7.10 -23.21
N TRP A 187 -15.22 7.63 -22.68
CA TRP A 187 -15.83 7.14 -21.45
C TRP A 187 -16.40 5.72 -21.57
N GLY A 188 -16.87 5.33 -22.77
CA GLY A 188 -17.29 3.96 -23.04
C GLY A 188 -16.15 2.97 -22.92
N GLU A 189 -14.99 3.29 -23.49
CA GLU A 189 -13.78 2.47 -23.39
C GLU A 189 -13.25 2.40 -21.95
N ARG A 190 -13.18 3.54 -21.25
CA ARG A 190 -12.77 3.57 -19.84
C ARG A 190 -13.63 2.68 -18.94
N LYS A 191 -14.96 2.72 -19.13
CA LYS A 191 -15.87 1.83 -18.37
C LYS A 191 -15.67 0.36 -18.70
N ARG A 192 -15.39 0.04 -19.97
CA ARG A 192 -15.08 -1.33 -20.38
C ARG A 192 -13.82 -1.86 -19.69
N LEU A 193 -12.77 -1.04 -19.65
CA LEU A 193 -11.52 -1.38 -18.96
C LEU A 193 -11.71 -1.49 -17.45
N ASP A 194 -12.53 -0.65 -16.84
CA ASP A 194 -12.88 -0.72 -15.41
C ASP A 194 -13.54 -2.07 -15.06
N GLU A 195 -14.51 -2.51 -15.87
CA GLU A 195 -15.16 -3.80 -15.66
C GLU A 195 -14.21 -4.98 -15.92
N GLN A 196 -13.32 -4.87 -16.91
CA GLN A 196 -12.29 -5.88 -17.15
C GLN A 196 -11.34 -6.00 -15.95
N LEU A 197 -10.93 -4.88 -15.36
CA LEU A 197 -10.07 -4.88 -14.17
C LEU A 197 -10.78 -5.46 -12.94
N LYS A 198 -12.07 -5.18 -12.79
CA LYS A 198 -12.90 -5.81 -11.75
C LYS A 198 -12.92 -7.34 -11.87
N VAL A 199 -13.17 -7.84 -13.07
CA VAL A 199 -13.15 -9.31 -13.33
C VAL A 199 -11.76 -9.87 -13.07
N PHE A 200 -10.71 -9.17 -13.52
CA PHE A 200 -9.33 -9.55 -13.27
C PHE A 200 -9.02 -9.69 -11.76
N ILE A 201 -9.46 -8.75 -10.94
CA ILE A 201 -9.24 -8.78 -9.48
C ILE A 201 -9.93 -10.01 -8.85
N GLY A 202 -11.13 -10.35 -9.31
CA GLY A 202 -11.81 -11.58 -8.89
C GLY A 202 -11.03 -12.83 -9.31
N ASP A 203 -10.56 -12.87 -10.56
CA ASP A 203 -9.73 -13.96 -11.08
C ASP A 203 -8.41 -14.10 -10.28
N LEU A 204 -7.76 -12.99 -9.93
CA LEU A 204 -6.54 -12.97 -9.12
C LEU A 204 -6.76 -13.69 -7.78
N GLN A 205 -7.82 -13.36 -7.07
CA GLN A 205 -8.15 -14.02 -5.81
C GLN A 205 -8.43 -15.52 -6.02
N HIS A 206 -9.24 -15.88 -7.01
CA HIS A 206 -9.67 -17.26 -7.19
C HIS A 206 -8.57 -18.17 -7.75
N LYS A 207 -7.77 -17.68 -8.70
CA LYS A 207 -6.77 -18.50 -9.41
C LYS A 207 -5.44 -18.58 -8.66
N TRP A 208 -4.98 -17.47 -8.07
CA TRP A 208 -3.68 -17.44 -7.39
C TRP A 208 -3.77 -17.81 -5.92
N LEU A 209 -4.76 -17.27 -5.21
CA LEU A 209 -4.89 -17.46 -3.76
C LEU A 209 -5.81 -18.62 -3.40
N GLY A 210 -6.90 -18.82 -4.17
CA GLY A 210 -7.85 -19.90 -3.94
C GLY A 210 -8.33 -19.99 -2.49
N ALA A 211 -8.18 -21.17 -1.90
CA ALA A 211 -8.57 -21.43 -0.51
C ALA A 211 -7.70 -20.69 0.53
N ALA A 212 -6.53 -20.17 0.15
CA ALA A 212 -5.64 -19.43 1.04
C ALA A 212 -5.99 -17.94 1.16
N ALA A 213 -6.89 -17.41 0.33
CA ALA A 213 -7.24 -15.99 0.36
C ALA A 213 -7.61 -15.44 1.75
N PRO A 214 -8.35 -16.17 2.62
CA PRO A 214 -8.66 -15.71 3.96
C PRO A 214 -7.44 -15.47 4.87
N LEU A 215 -6.30 -16.07 4.56
CA LEU A 215 -5.07 -15.86 5.32
C LEU A 215 -4.52 -14.43 5.20
N LEU A 216 -5.01 -13.65 4.24
CA LEU A 216 -4.72 -12.21 4.10
C LEU A 216 -5.41 -11.38 5.18
N LEU A 217 -6.46 -11.90 5.83
CA LEU A 217 -7.26 -11.14 6.78
C LEU A 217 -6.65 -11.12 8.18
N PRO A 218 -6.83 -10.01 8.92
CA PRO A 218 -6.47 -9.96 10.35
C PRO A 218 -7.46 -10.76 11.19
N PRO A 219 -7.22 -10.94 12.52
CA PRO A 219 -8.17 -11.62 13.39
C PRO A 219 -9.53 -10.91 13.47
N ALA A 220 -10.63 -11.68 13.39
CA ALA A 220 -11.98 -11.19 13.62
C ALA A 220 -12.41 -11.31 15.09
N VAL A 221 -11.67 -12.06 15.89
CA VAL A 221 -12.01 -12.35 17.29
C VAL A 221 -10.79 -12.17 18.18
N ASP A 222 -11.03 -11.74 19.40
CA ASP A 222 -10.05 -11.78 20.48
C ASP A 222 -10.05 -13.17 21.12
N LEU A 223 -8.87 -13.76 21.30
CA LEU A 223 -8.77 -15.12 21.86
C LEU A 223 -9.15 -15.17 23.34
N GLN A 224 -8.89 -14.10 24.10
CA GLN A 224 -9.22 -14.02 25.52
C GLN A 224 -10.75 -14.05 25.71
N ASP A 225 -11.49 -13.33 24.87
CA ASP A 225 -12.96 -13.33 24.91
C ASP A 225 -13.56 -14.67 24.43
N ASN A 226 -12.77 -15.53 23.78
CA ASN A 226 -13.19 -16.77 23.14
C ASN A 226 -12.57 -18.04 23.75
N GLU A 227 -11.96 -17.97 24.92
CA GLU A 227 -11.22 -19.09 25.56
C GLU A 227 -12.08 -20.36 25.70
N ARG A 228 -13.36 -20.24 26.02
CA ARG A 228 -14.28 -21.39 26.14
C ARG A 228 -14.46 -22.13 24.83
N VAL A 229 -14.54 -21.39 23.71
CA VAL A 229 -14.66 -21.98 22.36
C VAL A 229 -13.38 -22.69 21.99
N VAL A 230 -12.22 -22.06 22.23
CA VAL A 230 -10.90 -22.66 22.03
C VAL A 230 -10.77 -23.98 22.78
N THR A 231 -11.05 -23.99 24.08
CA THR A 231 -10.98 -25.21 24.93
C THR A 231 -11.90 -26.32 24.40
N ARG A 232 -13.13 -25.98 23.99
CA ARG A 232 -14.08 -26.95 23.43
C ARG A 232 -13.58 -27.54 22.11
N LEU A 233 -12.97 -26.72 21.26
CA LEU A 233 -12.44 -27.16 19.96
C LEU A 233 -11.20 -28.04 20.12
N MET A 234 -10.32 -27.71 21.09
CA MET A 234 -9.15 -28.55 21.44
C MET A 234 -9.57 -29.97 21.82
N GLY A 235 -10.65 -30.12 22.56
CA GLY A 235 -11.19 -31.43 22.96
C GLY A 235 -11.61 -32.33 21.79
N LEU A 236 -11.71 -31.82 20.58
CA LEU A 236 -12.05 -32.62 19.39
C LEU A 236 -10.84 -33.32 18.77
N GLY A 237 -9.61 -32.88 19.04
CA GLY A 237 -8.36 -33.50 18.56
C GLY A 237 -8.21 -33.57 17.04
N VAL A 238 -8.84 -32.67 16.29
CA VAL A 238 -8.88 -32.71 14.79
C VAL A 238 -7.75 -31.91 14.18
N PHE A 239 -7.37 -30.79 14.79
CA PHE A 239 -6.33 -29.86 14.35
C PHE A 239 -5.35 -29.54 15.46
N SER A 240 -4.18 -29.03 15.09
CA SER A 240 -3.27 -28.40 16.04
C SER A 240 -3.89 -27.14 16.67
N ILE A 241 -3.36 -26.74 17.82
CA ILE A 241 -3.81 -25.52 18.51
C ILE A 241 -3.64 -24.28 17.63
N PRO A 242 -2.48 -24.05 16.96
CA PRO A 242 -2.30 -22.91 16.07
C PRO A 242 -3.33 -22.87 14.94
N THR A 243 -3.61 -24.00 14.29
CA THR A 243 -4.60 -24.09 13.21
C THR A 243 -6.02 -23.82 13.70
N LEU A 244 -6.42 -24.38 14.84
CA LEU A 244 -7.74 -24.08 15.43
C LEU A 244 -7.90 -22.61 15.78
N THR A 245 -6.85 -22.02 16.35
CA THR A 245 -6.81 -20.59 16.66
C THR A 245 -6.99 -19.73 15.42
N LEU A 246 -6.26 -20.04 14.36
CA LEU A 246 -6.36 -19.34 13.09
C LEU A 246 -7.75 -19.49 12.45
N LEU A 247 -8.28 -20.71 12.42
CA LEU A 247 -9.63 -20.99 11.89
C LEU A 247 -10.72 -20.25 12.66
N LEU A 248 -10.58 -20.12 13.99
CA LEU A 248 -11.46 -19.32 14.82
C LEU A 248 -11.33 -17.83 14.49
N GLN A 249 -10.11 -17.32 14.37
CA GLN A 249 -9.86 -15.91 14.05
C GLN A 249 -10.46 -15.46 12.72
N LEU A 250 -10.55 -16.36 11.74
CA LEU A 250 -11.00 -16.03 10.39
C LEU A 250 -12.49 -16.33 10.12
N TYR A 251 -13.14 -17.07 11.02
CA TYR A 251 -14.51 -17.58 10.81
C TYR A 251 -15.53 -16.50 10.45
N HIS A 252 -15.47 -15.35 11.09
CA HIS A 252 -16.48 -14.29 10.93
C HIS A 252 -16.34 -13.48 9.61
N TYR A 253 -15.31 -13.73 8.83
CA TYR A 253 -15.06 -13.01 7.56
C TYR A 253 -15.50 -13.79 6.33
N ILE A 254 -15.70 -15.12 6.46
CA ILE A 254 -15.85 -16.01 5.32
C ILE A 254 -17.08 -16.91 5.48
N SER A 255 -17.59 -17.38 4.36
CA SER A 255 -18.69 -18.36 4.34
C SER A 255 -18.23 -19.72 4.90
N GLU A 256 -19.17 -20.55 5.33
CA GLU A 256 -18.88 -21.90 5.82
C GLU A 256 -18.16 -22.76 4.77
N ASN A 257 -18.50 -22.61 3.50
CA ASN A 257 -17.84 -23.33 2.41
C ASN A 257 -16.38 -22.89 2.21
N GLU A 258 -16.08 -21.61 2.32
CA GLU A 258 -14.72 -21.08 2.26
C GLU A 258 -13.93 -21.51 3.49
N TRP A 259 -14.54 -21.47 4.66
CA TRP A 259 -13.95 -21.93 5.90
C TRP A 259 -13.57 -23.43 5.82
N ILE A 260 -14.45 -24.29 5.30
CA ILE A 260 -14.16 -25.71 5.09
C ILE A 260 -12.99 -25.91 4.11
N ARG A 261 -12.93 -25.14 3.01
CA ARG A 261 -11.82 -25.22 2.05
C ARG A 261 -10.50 -24.80 2.68
N LEU A 262 -10.51 -23.71 3.45
CA LEU A 262 -9.33 -23.26 4.22
C LEU A 262 -8.89 -24.31 5.23
N SER A 263 -9.84 -24.89 5.97
CA SER A 263 -9.56 -25.92 6.97
C SER A 263 -8.88 -27.15 6.36
N LYS A 264 -9.30 -27.56 5.17
CA LYS A 264 -8.64 -28.65 4.43
C LYS A 264 -7.23 -28.26 4.02
N LEU A 265 -7.05 -27.08 3.42
CA LEU A 265 -5.75 -26.58 3.01
C LEU A 265 -4.75 -26.55 4.17
N LEU A 266 -5.13 -25.99 5.33
CA LEU A 266 -4.27 -25.89 6.50
C LEU A 266 -3.89 -27.27 7.03
N ARG A 267 -4.84 -28.20 7.06
CA ARG A 267 -4.58 -29.56 7.49
C ARG A 267 -3.64 -30.32 6.55
N ASP A 268 -3.86 -30.23 5.25
CA ASP A 268 -2.99 -30.87 4.26
C ASP A 268 -1.56 -30.32 4.39
N ASN A 269 -1.47 -29.03 4.76
CA ASN A 269 -0.21 -28.38 5.05
C ASN A 269 0.46 -28.88 6.34
N GLU A 270 -0.27 -29.27 7.39
CA GLU A 270 0.28 -29.75 8.67
C GLU A 270 0.79 -31.19 8.65
N THR A 271 0.02 -32.10 8.08
CA THR A 271 0.21 -33.52 8.35
C THR A 271 0.71 -34.36 7.17
N GLN A 272 0.71 -33.81 5.94
CA GLN A 272 0.86 -34.57 4.70
C GLN A 272 -0.04 -35.84 4.67
N SER A 273 -1.03 -35.90 5.53
CA SER A 273 -1.91 -37.03 5.74
C SER A 273 -3.19 -36.86 4.88
N ASN A 274 -3.33 -37.69 3.89
CA ASN A 274 -4.52 -37.79 3.02
C ASN A 274 -5.76 -38.33 3.74
N ARG A 275 -5.86 -38.29 5.07
CA ARG A 275 -7.07 -38.69 5.78
C ARG A 275 -8.13 -37.61 5.65
N ASP A 276 -9.09 -37.82 4.77
CA ASP A 276 -10.25 -36.92 4.67
C ASP A 276 -11.02 -36.88 6.01
N ILE A 277 -11.10 -35.69 6.58
CA ILE A 277 -12.07 -35.44 7.66
C ILE A 277 -13.44 -35.37 7.01
N ALA A 278 -14.38 -36.16 7.55
CA ALA A 278 -15.74 -36.12 7.07
C ALA A 278 -16.29 -34.69 7.10
N HIS A 279 -16.94 -34.25 6.04
CA HIS A 279 -17.57 -32.94 5.93
C HIS A 279 -18.45 -32.62 7.15
N THR A 280 -19.13 -33.64 7.68
CA THR A 280 -19.94 -33.56 8.90
C THR A 280 -19.17 -33.10 10.13
N THR A 281 -17.90 -33.52 10.27
CA THR A 281 -17.04 -33.08 11.38
C THR A 281 -16.64 -31.61 11.20
N MET A 282 -16.30 -31.20 9.97
CA MET A 282 -15.98 -29.80 9.67
C MET A 282 -17.17 -28.88 9.92
N SER A 283 -18.36 -29.24 9.45
CA SER A 283 -19.60 -28.48 9.71
C SER A 283 -19.93 -28.41 11.20
N ARG A 284 -19.65 -29.48 11.96
CA ARG A 284 -19.84 -29.46 13.42
C ARG A 284 -18.88 -28.49 14.12
N ILE A 285 -17.62 -28.43 13.70
CA ILE A 285 -16.64 -27.46 14.21
C ILE A 285 -17.09 -26.04 13.87
N ALA A 286 -17.46 -25.78 12.62
CA ALA A 286 -17.99 -24.50 12.17
C ALA A 286 -19.21 -24.07 13.01
N GLN A 287 -20.11 -24.99 13.30
CA GLN A 287 -21.28 -24.73 14.14
C GLN A 287 -20.92 -24.37 15.59
N ILE A 288 -19.91 -25.04 16.17
CA ILE A 288 -19.42 -24.71 17.52
C ILE A 288 -18.86 -23.27 17.54
N ILE A 289 -18.09 -22.89 16.53
CA ILE A 289 -17.54 -21.54 16.40
C ILE A 289 -18.69 -20.54 16.25
N LYS A 290 -19.61 -20.79 15.33
CA LYS A 290 -20.77 -19.92 15.06
C LYS A 290 -21.62 -19.64 16.31
N GLN A 291 -21.83 -20.64 17.14
CA GLN A 291 -22.67 -20.52 18.33
C GLN A 291 -21.97 -19.90 19.54
N GLY A 292 -20.66 -20.04 19.63
CA GLY A 292 -19.92 -19.70 20.83
C GLY A 292 -18.93 -18.55 20.68
N SER A 293 -18.49 -18.20 19.47
CA SER A 293 -17.49 -17.15 19.30
C SER A 293 -18.10 -15.74 19.26
N ILE A 294 -17.35 -14.80 19.82
CA ILE A 294 -17.71 -13.38 19.89
C ILE A 294 -16.78 -12.61 18.95
N LYS A 295 -17.36 -11.92 17.97
CA LYS A 295 -16.60 -11.05 17.04
C LYS A 295 -16.06 -9.84 17.80
N SER A 296 -14.79 -9.54 17.61
CA SER A 296 -14.16 -8.34 18.18
C SER A 296 -14.70 -7.08 17.50
N SER A 297 -14.85 -6.02 18.28
CA SER A 297 -15.12 -4.67 17.77
C SER A 297 -13.84 -3.90 17.38
N ARG A 298 -12.66 -4.47 17.66
CA ARG A 298 -11.38 -3.82 17.37
C ARG A 298 -11.15 -3.76 15.87
N LYS A 299 -10.55 -2.66 15.42
CA LYS A 299 -10.08 -2.51 14.04
C LYS A 299 -8.72 -3.16 13.93
N CYS A 300 -8.64 -4.21 13.12
CA CYS A 300 -7.41 -4.96 12.90
C CYS A 300 -6.89 -4.71 11.49
N TYR A 301 -5.56 -4.76 11.31
CA TYR A 301 -4.86 -4.37 10.09
C TYR A 301 -4.10 -5.53 9.48
N THR A 302 -4.00 -5.52 8.17
CA THR A 302 -3.05 -6.34 7.42
C THR A 302 -1.90 -5.47 6.93
N LEU A 303 -0.68 -5.80 7.34
CA LEU A 303 0.54 -5.28 6.73
C LEU A 303 0.96 -6.25 5.63
N LEU A 304 0.82 -5.82 4.38
CA LEU A 304 1.04 -6.66 3.21
C LEU A 304 2.37 -6.33 2.55
N VAL A 305 3.25 -7.31 2.44
CA VAL A 305 4.47 -7.24 1.64
C VAL A 305 4.28 -8.08 0.38
N VAL A 306 4.55 -7.47 -0.77
CA VAL A 306 4.50 -8.14 -2.07
C VAL A 306 5.80 -7.89 -2.83
N PRO A 307 6.27 -8.85 -3.65
CA PRO A 307 7.49 -8.66 -4.41
C PRO A 307 7.30 -7.55 -5.45
N PRO A 308 8.36 -6.84 -5.84
CA PRO A 308 8.29 -5.70 -6.77
C PRO A 308 7.57 -6.00 -8.07
N GLN A 309 7.77 -7.21 -8.62
CA GLN A 309 7.15 -7.69 -9.85
C GLN A 309 5.61 -7.74 -9.76
N LEU A 310 5.06 -7.90 -8.56
CA LEU A 310 3.62 -7.97 -8.28
C LEU A 310 3.07 -6.71 -7.61
N SER A 311 3.91 -5.70 -7.41
CA SER A 311 3.55 -4.47 -6.69
C SER A 311 2.53 -3.61 -7.45
N HIS A 312 2.46 -3.75 -8.78
CA HIS A 312 1.49 -3.04 -9.63
C HIS A 312 0.07 -3.64 -9.56
N LEU A 313 -0.11 -4.81 -8.94
CA LEU A 313 -1.42 -5.43 -8.80
C LEU A 313 -2.22 -4.79 -7.66
N PRO A 314 -3.55 -4.59 -7.82
CA PRO A 314 -4.41 -3.91 -6.83
C PRO A 314 -4.85 -4.88 -5.72
N TRP A 315 -3.94 -5.35 -4.91
CA TRP A 315 -4.16 -6.33 -3.84
C TRP A 315 -5.25 -5.91 -2.85
N GLU A 316 -5.35 -4.63 -2.51
CA GLU A 316 -6.34 -4.09 -1.57
C GLU A 316 -7.77 -4.14 -2.10
N CYS A 317 -7.93 -4.42 -3.39
CA CYS A 317 -9.22 -4.53 -4.06
C CYS A 317 -9.71 -5.97 -4.18
N LEU A 318 -8.96 -6.95 -3.66
CA LEU A 318 -9.42 -8.34 -3.63
C LEU A 318 -10.74 -8.44 -2.86
N PRO A 319 -11.74 -9.20 -3.36
CA PRO A 319 -13.05 -9.33 -2.73
C PRO A 319 -12.99 -9.73 -1.25
N ILE A 320 -11.96 -10.49 -0.86
CA ILE A 320 -11.78 -10.91 0.53
C ILE A 320 -11.62 -9.72 1.48
N PHE A 321 -11.07 -8.60 1.03
CA PHE A 321 -10.86 -7.40 1.85
C PHE A 321 -12.12 -6.53 2.02
N GLU A 322 -13.23 -6.83 1.35
CA GLU A 322 -14.51 -6.17 1.62
C GLU A 322 -14.94 -6.33 3.08
N GLN A 323 -14.53 -7.43 3.72
CA GLN A 323 -14.82 -7.72 5.13
C GLN A 323 -13.90 -7.01 6.12
N SER A 324 -12.68 -6.64 5.70
CA SER A 324 -11.68 -5.95 6.52
C SER A 324 -10.75 -5.11 5.61
N PRO A 325 -11.16 -3.87 5.31
CA PRO A 325 -10.47 -3.05 4.30
C PRO A 325 -9.21 -2.34 4.83
N TYR A 326 -8.69 -2.78 5.98
CA TYR A 326 -7.55 -2.13 6.65
C TYR A 326 -6.23 -2.75 6.20
N VAL A 327 -5.83 -2.46 4.97
CA VAL A 327 -4.61 -2.98 4.35
C VAL A 327 -3.61 -1.87 4.12
N MET A 328 -2.38 -2.08 4.58
CA MET A 328 -1.23 -1.21 4.34
C MET A 328 -0.12 -2.03 3.67
N ARG A 329 0.54 -1.47 2.66
CA ARG A 329 1.69 -2.12 2.03
C ARG A 329 3.00 -1.75 2.71
N LEU A 330 3.96 -2.66 2.60
CA LEU A 330 5.36 -2.42 2.94
C LEU A 330 6.26 -3.05 1.87
N PRO A 331 7.41 -2.47 1.55
CA PRO A 331 8.41 -3.13 0.71
C PRO A 331 9.02 -4.37 1.38
N SER A 332 9.20 -4.31 2.71
CA SER A 332 9.67 -5.42 3.55
C SER A 332 9.34 -5.13 5.02
N PHE A 333 9.40 -6.18 5.87
CA PHE A 333 9.22 -6.03 7.31
C PHE A 333 10.35 -5.21 7.96
N HIS A 334 11.54 -5.17 7.37
CA HIS A 334 12.65 -4.33 7.84
C HIS A 334 12.33 -2.84 7.78
N ILE A 335 11.48 -2.42 6.82
CA ILE A 335 11.01 -1.03 6.75
C ILE A 335 10.02 -0.74 7.88
N PHE A 336 9.16 -1.70 8.25
CA PHE A 336 8.31 -1.55 9.42
C PHE A 336 9.15 -1.36 10.70
N GLU A 337 10.14 -2.22 10.93
CA GLU A 337 11.07 -2.12 12.05
C GLU A 337 11.83 -0.78 12.05
N TYR A 338 12.26 -0.32 10.87
CA TYR A 338 12.93 0.97 10.72
C TYR A 338 12.02 2.18 11.01
N LEU A 339 10.75 2.12 10.62
CA LEU A 339 9.78 3.18 10.88
C LEU A 339 9.32 3.21 12.34
N CYS A 340 9.33 2.06 13.03
CA CYS A 340 9.00 1.89 14.45
C CYS A 340 10.25 1.50 15.25
N THR A 341 11.19 2.42 15.44
CA THR A 341 12.46 2.13 16.15
C THR A 341 12.28 1.95 17.66
N LEU A 342 11.25 2.52 18.23
CA LEU A 342 10.95 2.41 19.65
C LEU A 342 9.77 1.46 19.87
N GLU A 343 9.87 0.62 20.89
CA GLU A 343 8.77 -0.29 21.27
C GLU A 343 7.47 0.48 21.57
N GLN A 344 7.59 1.68 22.10
CA GLN A 344 6.46 2.57 22.34
C GLN A 344 5.75 2.96 21.03
N GLU A 345 6.49 3.22 19.95
CA GLU A 345 5.91 3.56 18.64
C GLU A 345 5.04 2.43 18.08
N ILE A 346 5.43 1.17 18.33
CA ILE A 346 4.64 -0.02 17.93
C ILE A 346 3.34 -0.09 18.73
N LYS A 347 3.39 0.19 20.03
CA LYS A 347 2.19 0.16 20.91
C LYS A 347 1.21 1.30 20.64
N GLU A 348 1.70 2.40 20.08
CA GLU A 348 0.90 3.59 19.75
C GLU A 348 0.28 3.55 18.34
N LEU A 349 0.42 2.44 17.61
CA LEU A 349 -0.24 2.28 16.32
C LEU A 349 -1.77 2.12 16.49
N PRO A 350 -2.58 2.73 15.60
CA PRO A 350 -2.20 3.54 14.43
C PRO A 350 -1.66 4.91 14.81
N LYS A 351 -0.67 5.40 14.06
CA LYS A 351 -0.11 6.74 14.27
C LYS A 351 -1.18 7.81 14.06
N MET A 352 -1.39 8.63 15.07
CA MET A 352 -2.37 9.72 15.02
C MET A 352 -1.84 10.92 14.26
N VAL A 353 -2.64 11.48 13.36
CA VAL A 353 -2.35 12.68 12.57
C VAL A 353 -3.45 13.72 12.82
N ASN A 354 -3.02 14.92 13.11
CA ASN A 354 -3.90 16.07 13.23
C ASN A 354 -3.77 16.93 11.96
N GLY A 355 -4.76 16.89 11.08
CA GLY A 355 -4.74 17.61 9.79
C GLY A 355 -4.66 19.15 9.88
N ARG A 356 -4.48 19.72 11.08
CA ARG A 356 -4.28 21.18 11.24
C ARG A 356 -2.90 21.64 10.78
N LYS A 357 -1.88 20.77 10.92
CA LYS A 357 -0.52 21.03 10.45
C LYS A 357 -0.30 20.37 9.10
N SER A 358 -0.92 20.92 8.07
CA SER A 358 -0.80 20.42 6.70
C SER A 358 -0.10 21.44 5.81
N PHE A 359 0.62 20.95 4.80
CA PHE A 359 1.19 21.77 3.74
C PHE A 359 0.86 21.15 2.39
N TYR A 360 0.55 21.97 1.38
CA TYR A 360 0.24 21.46 0.05
C TYR A 360 1.05 22.13 -1.06
N VAL A 361 1.28 21.37 -2.14
CA VAL A 361 1.82 21.85 -3.41
C VAL A 361 0.87 21.43 -4.52
N LEU A 362 0.27 22.41 -5.16
CA LEU A 362 -0.73 22.22 -6.21
C LEU A 362 -0.19 22.73 -7.53
N ASN A 363 -0.16 21.85 -8.56
CA ASN A 363 0.16 22.18 -9.94
C ASN A 363 1.46 23.00 -10.10
N PRO A 364 2.62 22.55 -9.60
CA PRO A 364 3.85 23.34 -9.68
C PRO A 364 4.34 23.58 -11.11
N SER A 365 3.84 22.83 -12.10
CA SER A 365 4.11 23.05 -13.54
C SER A 365 3.30 24.18 -14.15
N GLY A 366 2.18 24.57 -13.51
CA GLY A 366 1.27 25.62 -14.01
C GLY A 366 0.34 25.19 -15.16
N ASP A 367 0.32 23.91 -15.54
CA ASP A 367 -0.37 23.39 -16.73
C ASP A 367 -1.72 22.69 -16.45
N LEU A 368 -2.01 22.35 -15.16
CA LEU A 368 -3.25 21.72 -14.72
C LEU A 368 -4.30 22.75 -14.27
N SER A 369 -4.68 23.69 -15.13
CA SER A 369 -5.53 24.83 -14.77
C SER A 369 -6.92 24.44 -14.21
N ASN A 370 -7.54 23.38 -14.73
CA ASN A 370 -8.84 22.89 -14.26
C ASN A 370 -8.75 22.25 -12.87
N THR A 371 -7.77 21.38 -12.66
CA THR A 371 -7.48 20.77 -11.37
C THR A 371 -7.12 21.84 -10.35
N GLN A 372 -6.25 22.78 -10.74
CA GLN A 372 -5.87 23.90 -9.89
C GLN A 372 -7.10 24.68 -9.39
N LYS A 373 -8.02 25.07 -10.28
CA LYS A 373 -9.23 25.81 -9.88
C LYS A 373 -10.07 25.03 -8.87
N ARG A 374 -10.37 23.76 -9.13
CA ARG A 374 -11.19 22.93 -8.25
C ARG A 374 -10.55 22.69 -6.88
N ILE A 375 -9.25 22.38 -6.87
CA ILE A 375 -8.52 22.07 -5.63
C ILE A 375 -8.24 23.32 -4.82
N THR A 376 -7.98 24.47 -5.44
CA THR A 376 -7.79 25.74 -4.72
C THR A 376 -9.02 26.09 -3.88
N ASP A 377 -10.22 25.93 -4.44
CA ASP A 377 -11.48 26.16 -3.72
C ASP A 377 -11.63 25.19 -2.53
N PHE A 378 -11.13 23.96 -2.67
CA PHE A 378 -11.15 22.95 -1.63
C PHE A 378 -10.13 23.24 -0.51
N VAL A 379 -8.84 23.43 -0.82
CA VAL A 379 -7.81 23.67 0.21
C VAL A 379 -7.98 25.01 0.91
N GLY A 380 -8.56 26.01 0.23
CA GLY A 380 -8.89 27.32 0.81
C GLY A 380 -9.84 27.24 2.00
N GLN A 381 -10.66 26.19 2.12
CA GLN A 381 -11.55 25.98 3.27
C GLN A 381 -10.82 25.67 4.57
N PHE A 382 -9.55 25.25 4.51
CA PHE A 382 -8.78 24.76 5.66
C PHE A 382 -7.70 25.70 6.17
N ASN A 383 -7.47 26.81 5.47
CA ASN A 383 -6.39 27.76 5.76
C ASN A 383 -5.00 27.08 5.87
N TRP A 384 -4.77 26.01 5.11
CA TRP A 384 -3.46 25.36 5.07
C TRP A 384 -2.45 26.23 4.32
N PRO A 385 -1.21 26.34 4.81
CA PRO A 385 -0.13 26.91 4.03
C PRO A 385 0.17 26.03 2.82
N GLY A 386 0.47 26.63 1.68
CA GLY A 386 0.78 25.89 0.47
C GLY A 386 1.14 26.75 -0.71
N LEU A 387 1.49 26.11 -1.83
CA LEU A 387 1.92 26.72 -3.07
C LEU A 387 1.01 26.29 -4.22
N VAL A 388 0.67 27.22 -5.10
CA VAL A 388 -0.22 26.99 -6.24
C VAL A 388 0.42 27.54 -7.51
N GLY A 389 0.65 26.68 -8.51
CA GLY A 389 1.20 27.07 -9.81
C GLY A 389 2.67 27.47 -9.80
N GLU A 390 3.39 27.15 -8.73
CA GLU A 390 4.80 27.48 -8.59
C GLU A 390 5.61 26.33 -7.97
N VAL A 391 6.86 26.23 -8.37
CA VAL A 391 7.79 25.21 -7.87
C VAL A 391 8.30 25.62 -6.49
N PRO A 392 8.14 24.76 -5.46
CA PRO A 392 8.63 25.06 -4.13
C PRO A 392 10.15 25.13 -4.07
N THR A 393 10.66 25.97 -3.21
CA THR A 393 12.09 25.99 -2.89
C THR A 393 12.48 24.78 -2.04
N ARG A 394 13.78 24.47 -2.01
CA ARG A 394 14.31 23.36 -1.20
C ARG A 394 13.96 23.51 0.30
N ASP A 395 14.04 24.73 0.84
CA ASP A 395 13.73 24.98 2.25
C ASP A 395 12.23 24.85 2.55
N GLN A 396 11.37 25.29 1.65
CA GLN A 396 9.91 25.10 1.80
C GLN A 396 9.55 23.61 1.85
N ILE A 397 10.11 22.79 0.96
CA ILE A 397 9.86 21.34 0.99
C ILE A 397 10.47 20.71 2.25
N ARG A 398 11.68 21.09 2.63
CA ARG A 398 12.30 20.58 3.86
C ARG A 398 11.41 20.85 5.07
N LEU A 399 10.97 22.09 5.27
CA LEU A 399 10.07 22.47 6.36
C LEU A 399 8.71 21.74 6.27
N ALA A 400 8.13 21.64 5.07
CA ALA A 400 6.89 20.92 4.87
C ALA A 400 6.97 19.44 5.28
N LEU A 401 8.09 18.77 4.99
CA LEU A 401 8.27 17.36 5.34
C LEU A 401 8.63 17.15 6.82
N THR A 402 9.32 18.10 7.47
CA THR A 402 9.75 17.95 8.87
C THR A 402 8.74 18.44 9.89
N GLU A 403 8.02 19.53 9.59
CA GLU A 403 7.18 20.23 10.56
C GLU A 403 5.68 20.00 10.38
N SER A 404 5.27 19.57 9.16
CA SER A 404 3.88 19.19 8.93
C SER A 404 3.60 17.76 9.38
N GLU A 405 2.35 17.50 9.69
CA GLU A 405 1.83 16.15 9.93
C GLU A 405 1.27 15.53 8.64
N LEU A 406 0.89 16.39 7.67
CA LEU A 406 0.38 16.00 6.37
C LEU A 406 1.02 16.85 5.27
N PHE A 407 1.55 16.18 4.25
CA PHE A 407 2.05 16.79 3.02
C PHE A 407 1.21 16.33 1.84
N LEU A 408 0.56 17.26 1.16
CA LEU A 408 -0.30 16.98 0.01
C LEU A 408 0.36 17.51 -1.27
N TYR A 409 0.59 16.64 -2.23
CA TYR A 409 1.05 16.99 -3.57
C TYR A 409 -0.01 16.62 -4.61
N ILE A 410 -0.36 17.56 -5.47
CA ILE A 410 -1.26 17.37 -6.60
C ILE A 410 -0.61 17.95 -7.84
N GLY A 411 -0.22 17.07 -8.77
CA GLY A 411 0.52 17.43 -9.97
C GLY A 411 0.95 16.21 -10.75
N HIS A 412 1.90 16.36 -11.66
CA HIS A 412 2.40 15.25 -12.47
C HIS A 412 3.37 14.34 -11.69
N GLY A 413 3.21 13.03 -11.83
CA GLY A 413 4.08 12.05 -11.22
C GLY A 413 4.15 12.15 -9.69
N SER A 414 5.31 11.90 -9.12
CA SER A 414 5.56 11.99 -7.66
C SER A 414 6.06 13.37 -7.19
N GLY A 415 6.22 14.35 -8.09
CA GLY A 415 6.93 15.59 -7.79
C GLY A 415 8.45 15.41 -7.64
N GLY A 416 8.97 14.21 -7.81
CA GLY A 416 10.38 13.86 -7.62
C GLY A 416 11.34 14.70 -8.47
N ARG A 417 10.92 15.15 -9.66
CA ARG A 417 11.73 16.05 -10.50
C ARG A 417 12.09 17.38 -9.81
N TYR A 418 11.27 17.82 -8.85
CA TYR A 418 11.49 19.09 -8.16
C TYR A 418 12.27 18.95 -6.87
N TRP A 419 12.02 17.89 -6.07
CA TRP A 419 12.56 17.82 -4.71
C TRP A 419 13.06 16.43 -4.27
N ARG A 420 13.35 15.50 -5.18
CA ARG A 420 13.90 14.17 -4.87
C ARG A 420 15.13 14.25 -3.96
N SER A 421 16.08 15.17 -4.26
CA SER A 421 17.28 15.37 -3.43
C SER A 421 16.94 15.81 -2.01
N THR A 422 15.96 16.71 -1.86
CA THR A 422 15.51 17.21 -0.56
C THR A 422 14.91 16.08 0.28
N VAL A 423 14.07 15.22 -0.31
CA VAL A 423 13.52 14.04 0.40
C VAL A 423 14.64 13.14 0.91
N ARG A 424 15.63 12.84 0.05
CA ARG A 424 16.77 11.98 0.41
C ARG A 424 17.62 12.51 1.57
N GLU A 425 17.67 13.82 1.74
CA GLU A 425 18.48 14.50 2.76
C GLU A 425 17.71 14.84 4.03
N THR A 426 16.37 14.74 4.01
CA THR A 426 15.48 15.15 5.09
C THR A 426 14.94 13.95 5.85
N TYR A 427 14.60 14.13 7.12
CA TYR A 427 13.72 13.21 7.84
C TYR A 427 12.28 13.68 7.70
N CYS A 428 11.41 12.81 7.23
CA CYS A 428 10.02 13.14 6.97
C CYS A 428 9.12 12.71 8.14
N ASN A 429 8.45 13.66 8.77
CA ASN A 429 7.44 13.38 9.79
C ASN A 429 6.03 13.38 9.22
N ALA A 430 5.85 14.02 8.06
CA ALA A 430 4.56 14.17 7.41
C ALA A 430 4.10 12.87 6.73
N VAL A 431 2.84 12.50 6.92
CA VAL A 431 2.16 11.58 6.00
C VAL A 431 2.08 12.24 4.63
N SER A 432 2.58 11.58 3.60
CA SER A 432 2.70 12.17 2.26
C SER A 432 1.66 11.58 1.31
N ILE A 433 0.79 12.44 0.79
CA ILE A 433 -0.24 12.09 -0.21
C ILE A 433 0.19 12.64 -1.56
N LEU A 434 0.55 11.76 -2.49
CA LEU A 434 1.13 12.07 -3.78
C LEU A 434 0.12 11.78 -4.89
N MET A 435 -0.78 12.75 -5.17
CA MET A 435 -1.83 12.62 -6.18
C MET A 435 -1.33 13.05 -7.57
N GLY A 436 -0.55 12.17 -8.16
CA GLY A 436 -0.10 12.27 -9.54
C GLY A 436 -0.04 10.88 -10.19
N CYS A 437 -0.07 10.85 -11.52
CA CYS A 437 -0.01 9.61 -12.30
C CYS A 437 1.22 8.79 -11.90
N SER A 438 1.05 7.51 -11.61
CA SER A 438 2.14 6.59 -11.31
C SER A 438 3.08 7.08 -10.18
N SER A 439 2.60 7.92 -9.26
CA SER A 439 3.42 8.62 -8.27
C SER A 439 4.22 7.70 -7.34
N ILE A 440 3.71 6.48 -7.10
CA ILE A 440 4.38 5.47 -6.28
C ILE A 440 4.63 4.16 -7.04
N LYS A 441 4.55 4.19 -8.38
CA LYS A 441 4.88 3.04 -9.22
C LYS A 441 6.31 2.59 -8.96
N ILE A 442 6.50 1.28 -8.85
CA ILE A 442 7.83 0.66 -8.81
C ILE A 442 8.18 0.26 -10.25
N TYR A 443 9.24 0.87 -10.77
CA TYR A 443 9.76 0.60 -12.11
C TYR A 443 10.76 -0.55 -12.04
N ASP A 444 10.60 -1.52 -12.90
CA ASP A 444 11.48 -2.67 -13.00
C ASP A 444 12.88 -2.23 -13.48
N GLU A 445 13.93 -2.70 -12.84
CA GLU A 445 15.34 -2.47 -13.19
C GLU A 445 16.02 -3.78 -13.63
N GLY A 446 15.24 -4.84 -13.84
CA GLY A 446 15.72 -6.13 -14.30
C GLY A 446 15.86 -7.19 -13.18
N PRO A 447 16.26 -8.42 -13.56
CA PRO A 447 16.34 -9.53 -12.63
C PRO A 447 17.29 -9.27 -11.45
N GLY A 448 16.85 -9.56 -10.24
CA GLY A 448 17.66 -9.41 -9.03
C GLY A 448 17.62 -8.02 -8.40
N PHE A 449 16.88 -7.06 -8.98
CA PHE A 449 16.66 -5.74 -8.41
C PHE A 449 15.22 -5.58 -7.93
N ASP A 450 15.03 -4.78 -6.87
CA ASP A 450 13.69 -4.48 -6.32
C ASP A 450 12.99 -3.35 -7.08
N GLY A 451 13.57 -2.92 -8.19
CA GLY A 451 13.08 -1.79 -8.95
C GLY A 451 13.36 -0.44 -8.27
N ARG A 452 12.88 0.63 -8.90
CA ARG A 452 13.05 2.00 -8.44
C ARG A 452 11.72 2.71 -8.30
N SER A 453 11.57 3.48 -7.21
CA SER A 453 10.39 4.29 -6.96
C SER A 453 10.71 5.48 -6.06
N SER A 454 10.01 6.60 -6.26
CA SER A 454 10.02 7.71 -5.30
C SER A 454 9.48 7.30 -3.94
N LEU A 455 8.57 6.34 -3.89
CA LEU A 455 8.07 5.71 -2.67
C LEU A 455 9.20 5.30 -1.71
N TYR A 456 10.24 4.64 -2.23
CA TYR A 456 11.36 4.15 -1.40
C TYR A 456 12.10 5.31 -0.74
N GLU A 457 12.25 6.42 -1.43
CA GLU A 457 12.94 7.61 -0.91
C GLU A 457 12.18 8.23 0.26
N TYR A 458 10.86 8.33 0.17
CA TYR A 458 10.01 8.80 1.27
C TYR A 458 10.07 7.85 2.48
N LEU A 459 9.97 6.53 2.28
CA LEU A 459 10.05 5.56 3.36
C LEU A 459 11.43 5.58 4.04
N ILE A 460 12.52 5.68 3.26
CA ILE A 460 13.89 5.83 3.78
C ILE A 460 14.08 7.17 4.51
N ALA A 461 13.35 8.21 4.10
CA ALA A 461 13.28 9.47 4.84
C ALA A 461 12.46 9.38 6.14
N ARG A 462 11.95 8.20 6.51
CA ARG A 462 11.06 7.94 7.66
C ARG A 462 9.65 8.52 7.52
N CYS A 463 9.19 8.79 6.30
CA CYS A 463 7.80 9.12 6.08
C CYS A 463 6.92 8.00 6.66
N PRO A 464 6.02 8.29 7.61
CA PRO A 464 5.25 7.24 8.29
C PRO A 464 4.28 6.52 7.35
N CYS A 465 3.72 7.24 6.38
CA CYS A 465 2.82 6.69 5.39
C CYS A 465 2.88 7.50 4.11
N VAL A 466 2.92 6.80 2.97
CA VAL A 466 2.87 7.38 1.62
C VAL A 466 1.65 6.83 0.92
N VAL A 467 0.77 7.72 0.44
CA VAL A 467 -0.39 7.39 -0.40
C VAL A 467 -0.14 7.90 -1.81
N GLY A 468 -0.44 7.10 -2.82
CA GLY A 468 -0.27 7.52 -4.21
C GLY A 468 -0.84 6.53 -5.21
N CYS A 469 -0.60 6.78 -6.50
CA CYS A 469 -1.14 6.02 -7.61
C CYS A 469 -0.14 5.01 -8.17
N LEU A 470 -0.60 3.76 -8.40
CA LEU A 470 0.20 2.68 -8.98
C LEU A 470 0.40 2.84 -10.49
N TRP A 471 -0.57 3.43 -11.20
CA TRP A 471 -0.55 3.61 -12.65
C TRP A 471 -1.13 4.96 -13.05
N MET A 472 -1.18 5.21 -14.37
CA MET A 472 -1.69 6.46 -14.92
C MET A 472 -3.20 6.61 -14.68
N VAL A 473 -3.60 7.77 -14.19
CA VAL A 473 -4.98 8.18 -13.95
C VAL A 473 -5.19 9.56 -14.58
N THR A 474 -6.40 9.89 -15.01
CA THR A 474 -6.67 11.22 -15.58
C THR A 474 -7.10 12.22 -14.50
N ASP A 475 -6.76 13.48 -14.70
CA ASP A 475 -7.15 14.58 -13.80
C ASP A 475 -8.65 14.61 -13.56
N GLY A 476 -9.45 14.46 -14.63
CA GLY A 476 -10.91 14.47 -14.53
C GLY A 476 -11.51 13.29 -13.76
N GLU A 477 -10.79 12.16 -13.66
CA GLU A 477 -11.19 11.00 -12.86
C GLU A 477 -10.80 11.18 -11.39
N ILE A 478 -9.60 11.71 -11.11
CA ILE A 478 -9.16 12.06 -9.76
C ILE A 478 -10.06 13.17 -9.18
N ASP A 479 -10.42 14.16 -9.98
CA ASP A 479 -11.29 15.26 -9.56
C ASP A 479 -12.71 14.79 -9.20
N SER A 480 -13.22 13.76 -9.89
CA SER A 480 -14.52 13.14 -9.56
C SER A 480 -14.47 12.38 -8.23
N PHE A 481 -13.30 11.87 -7.87
CA PHE A 481 -12.99 11.28 -6.58
C PHE A 481 -13.25 12.27 -5.43
N GLN A 482 -12.95 13.54 -5.65
CA GLN A 482 -13.10 14.60 -4.65
C GLN A 482 -14.52 15.17 -4.54
N HIS A 483 -15.26 15.25 -5.66
CA HIS A 483 -16.52 15.99 -5.69
C HIS A 483 -17.71 15.25 -5.07
N ASN A 484 -17.75 13.91 -5.13
CA ASN A 484 -18.90 13.13 -4.66
C ASN A 484 -18.91 12.89 -3.13
N THR A 485 -17.79 13.05 -2.46
CA THR A 485 -17.68 12.89 -0.99
C THR A 485 -18.18 14.10 -0.22
N GLY A 486 -18.24 15.29 -0.84
CA GLY A 486 -18.64 16.53 -0.15
C GLY A 486 -20.14 16.64 0.16
N GLN A 487 -21.00 15.98 -0.60
CA GLN A 487 -22.47 16.11 -0.42
C GLN A 487 -23.06 15.17 0.62
N GLU A 488 -22.50 13.98 0.80
CA GLU A 488 -23.00 13.03 1.82
C GLU A 488 -22.54 13.35 3.26
N THR A 489 -21.50 14.14 3.40
CA THR A 489 -20.87 14.41 4.70
C THR A 489 -21.53 15.53 5.50
N GLN A 490 -22.33 16.39 4.91
CA GLN A 490 -23.01 17.47 5.63
C GLN A 490 -24.10 16.99 6.60
N ASN A 491 -24.59 15.77 6.46
CA ASN A 491 -25.72 15.26 7.26
C ASN A 491 -25.32 14.45 8.51
N ASN A 492 -24.02 14.14 8.75
CA ASN A 492 -23.60 13.26 9.83
C ASN A 492 -22.58 13.83 10.82
N ILE A 493 -22.42 15.15 10.91
CA ILE A 493 -21.47 15.81 11.82
C ILE A 493 -22.06 15.88 13.22
N LYS A 494 -21.95 14.80 14.01
CA LYS A 494 -22.22 14.87 15.48
C LYS A 494 -21.35 13.97 16.37
N THR A 495 -20.38 13.23 15.86
CA THR A 495 -19.49 12.44 16.71
C THR A 495 -18.04 12.57 16.23
N GLU A 496 -17.15 13.06 17.10
CA GLU A 496 -15.69 13.00 16.92
C GLU A 496 -15.25 11.53 16.83
N SER A 497 -15.27 10.93 15.64
CA SER A 497 -14.81 9.57 15.44
C SER A 497 -13.43 9.59 14.76
N ILE A 498 -12.49 8.87 15.35
CA ILE A 498 -11.19 8.61 14.74
C ILE A 498 -11.38 7.64 13.58
N LYS A 499 -10.90 8.01 12.37
CA LYS A 499 -10.92 7.15 11.18
C LYS A 499 -9.53 6.85 10.68
N LEU A 500 -9.41 5.66 10.11
CA LEU A 500 -8.19 5.22 9.47
C LEU A 500 -8.08 5.76 8.05
N PHE A 501 -6.86 6.07 7.61
CA PHE A 501 -6.59 6.47 6.23
C PHE A 501 -7.07 5.42 5.22
N THR A 502 -6.91 4.14 5.54
CA THR A 502 -7.40 3.04 4.68
C THR A 502 -8.93 3.07 4.51
N GLU A 503 -9.70 3.43 5.55
CA GLU A 503 -11.16 3.64 5.41
C GLU A 503 -11.49 4.78 4.45
N ALA A 504 -10.73 5.88 4.54
CA ALA A 504 -10.90 7.02 3.64
C ALA A 504 -10.59 6.62 2.19
N ILE A 505 -9.49 5.91 1.94
CA ILE A 505 -9.12 5.40 0.61
C ILE A 505 -10.21 4.49 0.05
N VAL A 506 -10.74 3.54 0.84
CA VAL A 506 -11.79 2.63 0.38
C VAL A 506 -13.08 3.38 0.03
N LYS A 507 -13.51 4.32 0.87
CA LYS A 507 -14.68 5.16 0.58
C LYS A 507 -14.49 6.00 -0.68
N ALA A 508 -13.33 6.63 -0.80
CA ALA A 508 -12.97 7.41 -1.96
C ALA A 508 -12.95 6.55 -3.24
N ARG A 509 -12.41 5.33 -3.18
CA ARG A 509 -12.43 4.35 -4.27
C ARG A 509 -13.85 4.03 -4.71
N LEU A 510 -14.76 3.78 -3.79
CA LEU A 510 -16.17 3.48 -4.08
C LEU A 510 -16.93 4.68 -4.66
N SER A 511 -16.49 5.91 -4.39
CA SER A 511 -17.09 7.13 -4.94
C SER A 511 -16.57 7.51 -6.33
N CYS A 512 -15.52 6.86 -6.83
CA CYS A 512 -14.99 7.08 -8.18
C CYS A 512 -15.99 6.68 -9.26
N LYS A 513 -15.96 7.38 -10.40
CA LYS A 513 -16.68 6.94 -11.61
C LYS A 513 -16.17 5.61 -12.15
N LEU A 514 -14.90 5.32 -11.93
CA LEU A 514 -14.17 4.10 -12.31
C LEU A 514 -13.49 3.54 -11.07
N PRO A 515 -14.23 2.79 -10.23
CA PRO A 515 -13.73 2.32 -8.94
C PRO A 515 -12.49 1.43 -9.04
N TYR A 516 -12.37 0.66 -10.12
CA TYR A 516 -11.26 -0.26 -10.35
C TYR A 516 -10.14 0.40 -11.16
N LEU A 517 -10.44 1.09 -12.25
CA LEU A 517 -9.43 1.67 -13.12
C LEU A 517 -8.77 2.92 -12.50
N THR A 518 -9.50 3.74 -11.77
CA THR A 518 -8.98 4.92 -11.07
C THR A 518 -8.83 4.65 -9.58
N GLY A 519 -9.89 4.22 -8.92
CA GLY A 519 -9.90 4.05 -7.48
C GLY A 519 -8.92 2.99 -6.97
N ALA A 520 -8.75 1.87 -7.68
CA ALA A 520 -7.82 0.82 -7.28
C ALA A 520 -6.35 1.17 -7.50
N SER A 521 -6.04 2.24 -8.25
CA SER A 521 -4.67 2.74 -8.38
C SER A 521 -4.14 3.34 -7.08
N VAL A 522 -5.03 3.88 -6.24
CA VAL A 522 -4.63 4.57 -5.00
C VAL A 522 -4.40 3.55 -3.88
N VAL A 523 -3.18 3.49 -3.40
CA VAL A 523 -2.75 2.59 -2.32
C VAL A 523 -1.88 3.31 -1.31
N ALA A 524 -1.74 2.73 -0.12
CA ALA A 524 -0.96 3.27 0.98
C ALA A 524 0.19 2.34 1.37
N TYR A 525 1.38 2.91 1.54
CA TYR A 525 2.58 2.23 2.01
C TYR A 525 3.06 2.84 3.33
N GLY A 526 3.45 2.01 4.27
CA GLY A 526 4.02 2.44 5.55
C GLY A 526 3.26 1.93 6.76
N LEU A 527 3.22 2.75 7.81
CA LEU A 527 2.53 2.42 9.07
C LEU A 527 1.03 2.68 8.97
N PRO A 528 0.21 1.95 9.74
CA PRO A 528 -1.19 2.33 9.95
C PRO A 528 -1.29 3.75 10.50
N VAL A 529 -2.11 4.57 9.86
CA VAL A 529 -2.34 5.97 10.23
C VAL A 529 -3.82 6.20 10.48
N ALA A 530 -4.13 6.95 11.52
CA ALA A 530 -5.46 7.43 11.82
C ALA A 530 -5.46 8.95 11.98
N ALA A 531 -6.58 9.57 11.63
CA ALA A 531 -6.76 11.00 11.86
C ALA A 531 -8.11 11.27 12.51
N ALA A 532 -8.21 12.41 13.21
CA ALA A 532 -9.49 12.91 13.65
C ALA A 532 -10.42 13.10 12.44
N MET A 533 -11.69 12.74 12.59
CA MET A 533 -12.67 12.73 11.50
C MET A 533 -12.70 14.05 10.73
N ASP A 534 -12.61 15.18 11.43
CA ASP A 534 -12.56 16.51 10.83
C ASP A 534 -11.39 16.72 9.87
N ALA A 535 -10.24 16.09 10.14
CA ALA A 535 -9.07 16.18 9.28
C ALA A 535 -9.22 15.33 8.01
N LEU A 536 -9.78 14.10 8.12
CA LEU A 536 -9.99 13.18 7.00
C LEU A 536 -11.15 13.58 6.10
N LEU A 537 -12.25 14.05 6.68
CA LEU A 537 -13.38 14.58 5.92
C LEU A 537 -12.99 15.84 5.13
N LYS A 538 -12.10 16.61 5.70
CA LYS A 538 -11.53 17.80 5.06
C LYS A 538 -10.58 17.45 3.91
N LEU A 539 -9.91 16.30 3.95
CA LEU A 539 -9.08 15.83 2.84
C LEU A 539 -9.87 15.32 1.64
N ASN A 540 -11.15 14.92 1.83
CA ASN A 540 -11.98 14.28 0.79
C ASN A 540 -11.18 13.24 -0.05
N VAL A 541 -10.27 12.50 0.60
CA VAL A 541 -9.47 11.42 -0.02
C VAL A 541 -10.29 10.14 -0.03
#